data_102dedde2833c92d43acfce1966eec8a
#
_entry.id   102dedde2833c92d43acfce1966eec8a
#
_cell.length_a   1.000
_cell.length_b   1.000
_cell.length_c   1.000
_cell.angle_alpha   90.00
_cell.angle_beta   90.00
_cell.angle_gamma   90.00
#
_symmetry.space_group_name_H-M   'P 1'
#
loop_
_entity.id
_entity.type
_entity.pdbx_description
1 polymer ?
#
loop_
_entity_poly.entity_id
_entity_poly.type
_entity_poly.pdbx_seq_one_letter_code
_entity_poly.pdbx_strand_id
1 'polypeptide(L)'
;MFGKSSITRRLAALLLLLPAFVFSQSSGHKQTLIINGQWTEVPLIHLNGHAYVGLEALANALKGSLSSSGKMMALSLPTGSANSAPATTAPTSSPVSAPASGETASSNPAFSREFLNAGIEQMSTLREWHTALETAIRNGIPLSADLLAPYRAQATTNLHLASVAATTTSDHSAYQLLNAEFQNMAKLSDKYLKLRASLTYIAPDALQSDELNKRIIDCGHSLRTMAAAGQFSDDASCH
;
A
#
# COMPACT_ATOMS: atom_id res chain seq x y z
N MET A 1 49.34 58.45 29.74
CA MET A 1 48.04 59.00 30.10
C MET A 1 46.93 58.06 29.63
N PHE A 2 46.14 57.66 30.53
CA PHE A 2 45.18 56.52 30.44
C PHE A 2 43.90 56.94 29.77
N GLY A 3 43.37 56.10 28.84
CA GLY A 3 42.02 56.17 28.31
C GLY A 3 41.24 54.87 28.59
N LYS A 4 40.59 54.82 29.75
CA LYS A 4 39.61 53.81 30.14
C LYS A 4 38.30 54.07 29.43
N SER A 5 37.54 52.97 29.24
CA SER A 5 36.08 52.87 29.07
C SER A 5 35.51 52.91 27.65
N SER A 6 35.32 51.75 27.10
CA SER A 6 34.28 51.51 26.08
C SER A 6 33.75 50.07 26.05
N ILE A 7 33.93 49.28 27.11
CA ILE A 7 33.50 47.84 27.10
C ILE A 7 32.11 47.67 27.71
N THR A 8 31.59 48.62 28.45
CA THR A 8 30.32 48.46 29.18
C THR A 8 29.05 48.83 28.41
N ARG A 9 29.15 49.30 27.15
CA ARG A 9 27.95 49.66 26.33
C ARG A 9 27.52 48.63 25.30
N ARG A 10 28.24 47.49 25.14
CA ARG A 10 27.90 46.46 24.16
C ARG A 10 27.19 45.24 24.75
N LEU A 11 26.98 45.16 26.05
CA LEU A 11 26.35 44.06 26.75
C LEU A 11 24.83 44.23 26.99
N ALA A 12 24.27 45.41 26.72
CA ALA A 12 22.84 45.67 26.91
C ALA A 12 21.96 45.45 25.68
N ALA A 13 22.54 45.13 24.50
CA ALA A 13 21.78 44.96 23.25
C ALA A 13 21.55 43.51 22.84
N LEU A 14 22.03 42.52 23.63
CA LEU A 14 21.95 41.08 23.24
C LEU A 14 20.84 40.30 23.92
N LEU A 15 19.92 40.97 24.61
CA LEU A 15 18.90 40.30 25.45
C LEU A 15 17.47 40.47 24.95
N LEU A 16 17.27 40.85 23.68
CA LEU A 16 15.94 41.07 23.09
C LEU A 16 15.66 40.29 21.81
N LEU A 17 16.42 39.22 21.52
CA LEU A 17 16.10 38.27 20.45
C LEU A 17 15.69 36.92 21.04
N LEU A 18 14.60 36.91 21.81
CA LEU A 18 13.83 35.68 22.04
C LEU A 18 13.11 35.35 20.73
N PRO A 19 13.43 34.23 20.06
CA PRO A 19 12.60 33.76 18.96
C PRO A 19 11.25 33.39 19.55
N ALA A 20 10.22 34.13 19.17
CA ALA A 20 8.84 33.68 19.34
C ALA A 20 8.70 32.34 18.60
N PHE A 21 8.79 31.23 19.32
CA PHE A 21 8.33 29.97 18.85
C PHE A 21 6.83 30.10 18.63
N VAL A 22 6.46 30.47 17.42
CA VAL A 22 5.10 30.35 16.93
C VAL A 22 4.83 28.85 16.87
N PHE A 23 4.17 28.36 17.91
CA PHE A 23 3.49 27.07 17.82
C PHE A 23 2.48 27.20 16.68
N SER A 24 2.85 26.74 15.47
CA SER A 24 1.90 26.49 14.41
C SER A 24 0.93 25.44 14.94
N GLN A 25 -0.19 25.88 15.49
CA GLN A 25 -1.34 25.03 15.69
C GLN A 25 -1.75 24.55 14.32
N SER A 26 -1.49 23.30 14.05
CA SER A 26 -1.99 22.55 12.90
C SER A 26 -3.51 22.59 13.00
N SER A 27 -4.13 23.58 12.37
CA SER A 27 -5.58 23.64 12.20
C SER A 27 -5.94 22.47 11.30
N GLY A 28 -6.50 21.42 11.88
CA GLY A 28 -7.04 20.27 11.16
C GLY A 28 -8.12 20.78 10.22
N HIS A 29 -7.82 20.83 8.93
CA HIS A 29 -8.82 21.13 7.91
C HIS A 29 -9.79 19.97 7.86
N LYS A 30 -11.07 20.24 8.12
CA LYS A 30 -12.14 19.27 7.87
C LYS A 30 -12.23 19.08 6.36
N GLN A 31 -12.03 17.85 5.91
CA GLN A 31 -12.23 17.48 4.51
C GLN A 31 -13.37 16.47 4.43
N THR A 32 -14.09 16.54 3.34
CA THR A 32 -15.21 15.64 3.08
C THR A 32 -14.68 14.34 2.50
N LEU A 33 -14.93 13.23 3.17
CA LEU A 33 -14.60 11.89 2.71
C LEU A 33 -15.87 11.21 2.20
N ILE A 34 -15.79 10.56 1.04
CA ILE A 34 -16.89 9.76 0.51
C ILE A 34 -16.65 8.31 0.91
N ILE A 35 -17.52 7.76 1.74
CA ILE A 35 -17.46 6.37 2.20
C ILE A 35 -18.76 5.69 1.83
N ASN A 36 -18.70 4.63 1.02
CA ASN A 36 -19.88 3.90 0.54
C ASN A 36 -20.95 4.82 -0.10
N GLY A 37 -20.51 5.87 -0.81
CA GLY A 37 -21.40 6.84 -1.47
C GLY A 37 -22.01 7.89 -0.53
N GLN A 38 -21.67 7.89 0.76
CA GLN A 38 -22.09 8.91 1.72
C GLN A 38 -20.97 9.92 1.99
N TRP A 39 -21.36 11.20 2.02
CA TRP A 39 -20.45 12.31 2.33
C TRP A 39 -20.32 12.44 3.85
N THR A 40 -19.10 12.33 4.36
CA THR A 40 -18.82 12.47 5.79
C THR A 40 -17.65 13.43 5.99
N GLU A 41 -17.82 14.42 6.87
CA GLU A 41 -16.74 15.31 7.26
C GLU A 41 -15.86 14.63 8.31
N VAL A 42 -14.57 14.46 7.99
CA VAL A 42 -13.57 13.93 8.93
C VAL A 42 -12.39 14.87 9.06
N PRO A 43 -11.82 15.04 10.26
CA PRO A 43 -10.63 15.82 10.45
C PRO A 43 -9.44 15.07 9.83
N LEU A 44 -8.78 15.71 8.87
CA LEU A 44 -7.55 15.21 8.25
C LEU A 44 -6.34 15.96 8.83
N ILE A 45 -5.32 15.20 9.14
CA ILE A 45 -4.01 15.71 9.55
C ILE A 45 -3.03 15.43 8.42
N HIS A 46 -2.41 16.48 7.91
CA HIS A 46 -1.34 16.34 6.91
C HIS A 46 0.03 16.29 7.62
N LEU A 47 0.75 15.20 7.43
CA LEU A 47 2.10 15.04 7.95
C LEU A 47 3.00 14.53 6.82
N ASN A 48 4.09 15.24 6.54
CA ASN A 48 5.07 14.89 5.50
C ASN A 48 4.45 14.64 4.11
N GLY A 49 3.40 15.41 3.75
CA GLY A 49 2.70 15.25 2.46
C GLY A 49 1.67 14.12 2.42
N HIS A 50 1.48 13.38 3.51
CA HIS A 50 0.46 12.34 3.65
C HIS A 50 -0.71 12.84 4.47
N ALA A 51 -1.93 12.43 4.08
CA ALA A 51 -3.15 12.72 4.82
C ALA A 51 -3.48 11.55 5.77
N TYR A 52 -3.69 11.87 7.04
CA TYR A 52 -4.05 10.90 8.08
C TYR A 52 -5.43 11.22 8.65
N VAL A 53 -6.21 10.18 8.90
CA VAL A 53 -7.52 10.26 9.57
C VAL A 53 -7.39 9.62 10.94
N GLY A 54 -7.90 10.29 11.97
CA GLY A 54 -8.00 9.68 13.29
C GLY A 54 -8.90 8.44 13.26
N LEU A 55 -8.46 7.33 13.86
CA LEU A 55 -9.18 6.06 13.84
C LEU A 55 -10.59 6.17 14.46
N GLU A 56 -10.74 7.01 15.50
CA GLU A 56 -12.04 7.30 16.12
C GLU A 56 -12.98 8.06 15.17
N ALA A 57 -12.44 9.05 14.46
CA ALA A 57 -13.21 9.81 13.48
C ALA A 57 -13.67 8.92 12.33
N LEU A 58 -12.80 8.00 11.88
CA LEU A 58 -13.14 7.01 10.87
C LEU A 58 -14.20 6.01 11.37
N ALA A 59 -14.07 5.52 12.61
CA ALA A 59 -15.04 4.63 13.22
C ALA A 59 -16.42 5.28 13.28
N ASN A 60 -16.48 6.52 13.74
CA ASN A 60 -17.74 7.29 13.81
C ASN A 60 -18.33 7.53 12.42
N ALA A 61 -17.50 7.87 11.42
CA ALA A 61 -17.93 8.07 10.04
C ALA A 61 -18.55 6.81 9.42
N LEU A 62 -18.02 5.63 9.79
CA LEU A 62 -18.50 4.33 9.35
C LEU A 62 -19.61 3.75 10.23
N LYS A 63 -20.07 4.49 11.25
CA LYS A 63 -21.01 4.00 12.29
C LYS A 63 -20.53 2.70 12.95
N GLY A 64 -19.21 2.52 12.98
CA GLY A 64 -18.55 1.39 13.61
C GLY A 64 -18.24 1.64 15.08
N SER A 65 -17.78 0.61 15.77
CA SER A 65 -17.29 0.68 17.14
C SER A 65 -15.80 0.39 17.19
N LEU A 66 -15.06 1.17 17.99
CA LEU A 66 -13.65 0.98 18.24
C LEU A 66 -13.47 0.35 19.62
N SER A 67 -12.82 -0.80 19.68
CA SER A 67 -12.42 -1.42 20.93
C SER A 67 -10.91 -1.45 21.07
N SER A 68 -10.40 -1.16 22.26
CA SER A 68 -8.97 -1.22 22.58
C SER A 68 -8.74 -2.28 23.64
N SER A 69 -7.84 -3.21 23.38
CA SER A 69 -7.41 -4.23 24.34
C SER A 69 -5.89 -4.29 24.37
N GLY A 70 -5.28 -3.67 25.37
CA GLY A 70 -3.83 -3.57 25.51
C GLY A 70 -3.15 -2.86 24.34
N LYS A 71 -2.36 -3.58 23.54
CA LYS A 71 -1.67 -3.04 22.36
C LYS A 71 -2.45 -3.20 21.05
N MET A 72 -3.64 -3.81 21.09
CA MET A 72 -4.48 -4.03 19.91
C MET A 72 -5.69 -3.10 19.92
N MET A 73 -5.98 -2.54 18.73
CA MET A 73 -7.19 -1.78 18.46
C MET A 73 -8.00 -2.54 17.40
N ALA A 74 -9.27 -2.80 17.69
CA ALA A 74 -10.18 -3.47 16.76
C ALA A 74 -11.30 -2.50 16.36
N LEU A 75 -11.49 -2.32 15.05
CA LEU A 75 -12.59 -1.56 14.48
C LEU A 75 -13.66 -2.56 14.00
N SER A 76 -14.83 -2.54 14.62
CA SER A 76 -15.98 -3.33 14.19
C SER A 76 -16.92 -2.45 13.36
N LEU A 77 -17.11 -2.82 12.10
CA LEU A 77 -18.05 -2.15 11.22
C LEU A 77 -19.41 -2.85 11.26
N PRO A 78 -20.54 -2.11 11.29
CA PRO A 78 -21.84 -2.72 11.12
C PRO A 78 -21.88 -3.34 9.72
N THR A 79 -22.06 -4.64 9.66
CA THR A 79 -22.37 -5.35 8.42
C THR A 79 -23.72 -4.82 7.93
N GLY A 80 -23.71 -4.00 6.88
CA GLY A 80 -24.92 -3.46 6.28
C GLY A 80 -25.81 -4.59 5.85
N SER A 81 -26.91 -4.77 6.58
CA SER A 81 -28.01 -5.64 6.17
C SER A 81 -28.60 -5.06 4.87
N ALA A 82 -28.29 -5.70 3.77
CA ALA A 82 -29.11 -5.57 2.58
C ALA A 82 -30.49 -6.13 2.95
N ASN A 83 -31.50 -5.25 2.96
CA ASN A 83 -32.94 -5.49 2.88
C ASN A 83 -33.41 -6.89 3.34
N SER A 84 -33.86 -7.00 4.59
CA SER A 84 -34.78 -8.05 4.98
C SER A 84 -36.14 -7.44 5.26
N ALA A 85 -37.08 -7.66 4.36
CA ALA A 85 -38.49 -7.46 4.60
C ALA A 85 -38.96 -8.40 5.74
N PRO A 86 -39.99 -8.03 6.53
CA PRO A 86 -40.40 -8.79 7.69
C PRO A 86 -41.11 -10.10 7.28
N ALA A 87 -40.58 -11.22 7.75
CA ALA A 87 -41.24 -12.50 7.63
C ALA A 87 -41.86 -12.90 8.99
N THR A 88 -43.15 -13.05 8.96
CA THR A 88 -44.04 -13.57 10.00
C THR A 88 -43.95 -15.09 10.06
N THR A 89 -43.89 -15.61 11.29
CA THR A 89 -44.32 -16.94 11.84
C THR A 89 -43.77 -18.24 11.22
N ALA A 90 -43.24 -19.05 12.13
CA ALA A 90 -42.99 -20.51 12.11
C ALA A 90 -44.29 -21.36 12.20
N PRO A 91 -44.27 -22.72 12.28
CA PRO A 91 -43.25 -23.74 12.03
C PRO A 91 -43.78 -24.90 11.14
N THR A 92 -42.94 -25.81 10.64
CA THR A 92 -43.16 -27.26 10.69
C THR A 92 -42.14 -28.03 9.81
N SER A 93 -41.61 -29.04 10.43
CA SER A 93 -40.73 -30.15 10.02
C SER A 93 -41.03 -30.84 8.70
N SER A 94 -40.02 -31.24 7.96
CA SER A 94 -39.63 -32.64 7.63
C SER A 94 -38.66 -32.72 6.45
N PRO A 95 -37.80 -33.74 6.39
CA PRO A 95 -36.65 -33.76 5.45
C PRO A 95 -37.06 -34.34 4.12
N VAL A 96 -36.63 -33.69 3.02
CA VAL A 96 -36.67 -34.30 1.69
C VAL A 96 -35.26 -34.30 1.15
N SER A 97 -34.83 -35.49 0.82
CA SER A 97 -33.59 -35.91 0.20
C SER A 97 -33.24 -35.09 -1.04
N ALA A 98 -31.97 -34.75 -1.15
CA ALA A 98 -31.34 -34.18 -2.30
C ALA A 98 -31.40 -35.07 -3.53
N PRO A 99 -31.44 -34.51 -4.74
CA PRO A 99 -30.75 -35.12 -5.88
C PRO A 99 -29.34 -34.51 -5.97
N ALA A 100 -28.35 -35.37 -5.88
CA ALA A 100 -26.99 -35.09 -6.26
C ALA A 100 -26.97 -34.78 -7.76
N SER A 101 -26.87 -33.49 -8.09
CA SER A 101 -26.43 -33.11 -9.44
C SER A 101 -24.92 -32.92 -9.36
N GLY A 102 -24.23 -33.94 -9.90
CA GLY A 102 -22.80 -33.84 -10.13
C GLY A 102 -22.51 -32.76 -11.14
N GLU A 103 -21.98 -31.66 -10.65
CA GLU A 103 -21.15 -30.74 -11.43
C GLU A 103 -19.71 -31.01 -11.02
N THR A 104 -19.00 -31.81 -11.82
CA THR A 104 -17.55 -31.78 -11.87
C THR A 104 -17.12 -30.46 -12.54
N ALA A 105 -17.38 -29.36 -11.88
CA ALA A 105 -16.63 -28.16 -12.13
C ALA A 105 -15.22 -28.42 -11.60
N SER A 106 -14.23 -28.41 -12.47
CA SER A 106 -12.81 -28.20 -12.13
C SER A 106 -12.72 -26.82 -11.45
N SER A 107 -13.18 -26.73 -10.23
CA SER A 107 -13.04 -25.54 -9.44
C SER A 107 -11.59 -25.48 -8.96
N ASN A 108 -10.74 -24.79 -9.70
CA ASN A 108 -9.56 -24.21 -9.07
C ASN A 108 -10.07 -23.52 -7.81
N PRO A 109 -9.58 -23.89 -6.61
CA PRO A 109 -10.06 -23.26 -5.39
C PRO A 109 -9.85 -21.76 -5.51
N ALA A 110 -10.88 -20.99 -5.18
CA ALA A 110 -10.79 -19.53 -5.17
C ALA A 110 -9.67 -19.08 -4.22
N PHE A 111 -9.13 -17.91 -4.48
CA PHE A 111 -8.15 -17.31 -3.56
C PHE A 111 -8.77 -17.03 -2.19
N SER A 112 -7.99 -17.21 -1.13
CA SER A 112 -8.36 -16.73 0.18
C SER A 112 -8.38 -15.19 0.19
N ARG A 113 -9.28 -14.63 0.99
CA ARG A 113 -9.44 -13.17 1.08
C ARG A 113 -8.18 -12.49 1.63
N GLU A 114 -7.55 -13.12 2.60
CA GLU A 114 -6.33 -12.66 3.24
C GLU A 114 -5.18 -12.61 2.24
N PHE A 115 -5.02 -13.65 1.42
CA PHE A 115 -4.03 -13.68 0.37
C PHE A 115 -4.28 -12.64 -0.72
N LEU A 116 -5.53 -12.46 -1.15
CA LEU A 116 -5.88 -11.43 -2.14
C LEU A 116 -5.49 -10.04 -1.65
N ASN A 117 -5.79 -9.70 -0.39
CA ASN A 117 -5.44 -8.41 0.17
C ASN A 117 -3.92 -8.21 0.21
N ALA A 118 -3.17 -9.20 0.70
CA ALA A 118 -1.71 -9.13 0.76
C ALA A 118 -1.07 -9.09 -0.64
N GLY A 119 -1.63 -9.82 -1.59
CA GLY A 119 -1.19 -9.84 -3.00
C GLY A 119 -1.42 -8.50 -3.70
N ILE A 120 -2.56 -7.86 -3.50
CA ILE A 120 -2.86 -6.52 -4.04
C ILE A 120 -1.87 -5.49 -3.49
N GLU A 121 -1.57 -5.54 -2.19
CA GLU A 121 -0.61 -4.65 -1.55
C GLU A 121 0.81 -4.85 -2.10
N GLN A 122 1.21 -6.10 -2.28
CA GLN A 122 2.49 -6.42 -2.91
C GLN A 122 2.58 -5.89 -4.35
N MET A 123 1.56 -6.10 -5.17
CA MET A 123 1.52 -5.58 -6.55
C MET A 123 1.54 -4.04 -6.60
N SER A 124 0.88 -3.36 -5.65
CA SER A 124 0.93 -1.90 -5.54
C SER A 124 2.35 -1.42 -5.28
N THR A 125 3.03 -2.03 -4.31
CA THR A 125 4.41 -1.67 -3.94
C THR A 125 5.40 -1.94 -5.08
N LEU A 126 5.26 -3.06 -5.80
CA LEU A 126 6.09 -3.36 -6.97
C LEU A 126 5.91 -2.31 -8.08
N ARG A 127 4.67 -1.87 -8.32
CA ARG A 127 4.37 -0.81 -9.28
C ARG A 127 4.97 0.54 -8.86
N GLU A 128 4.90 0.89 -7.58
CA GLU A 128 5.53 2.10 -7.05
C GLU A 128 7.05 2.05 -7.22
N TRP A 129 7.66 0.91 -6.92
CA TRP A 129 9.09 0.70 -7.13
C TRP A 129 9.48 0.87 -8.60
N HIS A 130 8.73 0.22 -9.51
CA HIS A 130 8.93 0.37 -10.95
C HIS A 130 8.80 1.83 -11.39
N THR A 131 7.77 2.54 -10.94
CA THR A 131 7.54 3.95 -11.25
C THR A 131 8.68 4.85 -10.75
N ALA A 132 9.21 4.59 -9.55
CA ALA A 132 10.34 5.33 -9.01
C ALA A 132 11.60 5.14 -9.87
N LEU A 133 11.88 3.89 -10.27
CA LEU A 133 13.00 3.56 -11.17
C LEU A 133 12.82 4.25 -12.54
N GLU A 134 11.66 4.12 -13.15
CA GLU A 134 11.33 4.73 -14.45
C GLU A 134 11.47 6.27 -14.40
N THR A 135 10.93 6.89 -13.36
CA THR A 135 10.99 8.34 -13.15
C THR A 135 12.44 8.82 -13.02
N ALA A 136 13.25 8.09 -12.27
CA ALA A 136 14.66 8.43 -12.10
C ALA A 136 15.43 8.36 -13.44
N ILE A 137 15.19 7.32 -14.24
CA ILE A 137 15.84 7.14 -15.54
C ILE A 137 15.36 8.21 -16.52
N ARG A 138 14.05 8.39 -16.67
CA ARG A 138 13.45 9.32 -17.64
C ARG A 138 13.84 10.77 -17.39
N ASN A 139 13.88 11.19 -16.14
CA ASN A 139 14.17 12.58 -15.77
C ASN A 139 15.64 12.84 -15.43
N GLY A 140 16.52 11.86 -15.62
CA GLY A 140 17.94 11.99 -15.31
C GLY A 140 18.24 12.22 -13.82
N ILE A 141 17.32 11.81 -12.93
CA ILE A 141 17.52 11.90 -11.49
C ILE A 141 18.65 10.93 -11.09
N PRO A 142 19.54 11.31 -10.16
CA PRO A 142 20.58 10.42 -9.69
C PRO A 142 19.99 9.12 -9.12
N LEU A 143 20.17 8.02 -9.86
CA LEU A 143 19.75 6.70 -9.41
C LEU A 143 20.76 6.17 -8.40
N SER A 144 20.31 5.92 -7.17
CA SER A 144 21.13 5.38 -6.08
C SER A 144 20.42 4.23 -5.38
N ALA A 145 21.20 3.40 -4.66
CA ALA A 145 20.63 2.34 -3.85
C ALA A 145 19.68 2.90 -2.77
N ASP A 146 20.02 4.05 -2.16
CA ASP A 146 19.21 4.68 -1.12
C ASP A 146 17.86 5.16 -1.65
N LEU A 147 17.79 5.60 -2.91
CA LEU A 147 16.51 5.98 -3.54
C LEU A 147 15.55 4.80 -3.64
N LEU A 148 16.08 3.60 -3.94
CA LEU A 148 15.26 2.40 -4.17
C LEU A 148 15.10 1.51 -2.93
N ALA A 149 15.93 1.70 -1.90
CA ALA A 149 15.93 0.88 -0.69
C ALA A 149 14.57 0.83 0.04
N PRO A 150 13.82 1.94 0.22
CA PRO A 150 12.52 1.90 0.87
C PRO A 150 11.52 1.02 0.14
N TYR A 151 11.46 1.10 -1.18
CA TYR A 151 10.56 0.28 -2.00
C TYR A 151 10.91 -1.21 -1.93
N ARG A 152 12.21 -1.53 -2.01
CA ARG A 152 12.68 -2.93 -1.88
C ARG A 152 12.35 -3.49 -0.51
N ALA A 153 12.57 -2.74 0.56
CA ALA A 153 12.26 -3.16 1.93
C ALA A 153 10.75 -3.39 2.13
N GLN A 154 9.92 -2.47 1.65
CA GLN A 154 8.46 -2.60 1.72
C GLN A 154 7.97 -3.81 0.92
N ALA A 155 8.46 -3.97 -0.33
CA ALA A 155 8.11 -5.12 -1.16
C ALA A 155 8.55 -6.46 -0.53
N THR A 156 9.68 -6.51 0.17
CA THR A 156 10.12 -7.70 0.90
C THR A 156 9.16 -8.03 2.05
N THR A 157 8.72 -7.01 2.80
CA THR A 157 7.76 -7.16 3.89
C THR A 157 6.40 -7.64 3.38
N ASN A 158 5.89 -7.03 2.31
CA ASN A 158 4.59 -7.39 1.74
C ASN A 158 4.62 -8.78 1.12
N LEU A 159 5.72 -9.18 0.46
CA LEU A 159 5.89 -10.53 -0.06
C LEU A 159 5.87 -11.57 1.07
N HIS A 160 6.50 -11.27 2.20
CA HIS A 160 6.42 -12.12 3.39
C HIS A 160 5.00 -12.25 3.92
N LEU A 161 4.25 -11.13 4.00
CA LEU A 161 2.84 -11.16 4.42
C LEU A 161 1.99 -12.00 3.46
N ALA A 162 2.20 -11.89 2.14
CA ALA A 162 1.53 -12.73 1.16
C ALA A 162 1.86 -14.22 1.34
N SER A 163 3.11 -14.56 1.70
CA SER A 163 3.50 -15.96 1.97
C SER A 163 2.79 -16.54 3.19
N VAL A 164 2.61 -15.74 4.24
CA VAL A 164 1.91 -16.16 5.48
C VAL A 164 0.40 -16.26 5.25
N ALA A 165 -0.15 -15.40 4.39
CA ALA A 165 -1.57 -15.40 4.05
C ALA A 165 -1.98 -16.52 3.08
N ALA A 166 -1.03 -17.15 2.38
CA ALA A 166 -1.30 -18.21 1.42
C ALA A 166 -1.73 -19.50 2.13
N THR A 167 -3.01 -19.86 2.00
CA THR A 167 -3.61 -21.02 2.68
C THR A 167 -4.17 -22.05 1.72
N THR A 168 -4.52 -21.67 0.47
CA THR A 168 -5.04 -22.57 -0.56
C THR A 168 -3.96 -22.94 -1.57
N THR A 169 -4.18 -23.99 -2.36
CA THR A 169 -3.28 -24.36 -3.46
C THR A 169 -3.15 -23.20 -4.47
N SER A 170 -4.25 -22.51 -4.78
CA SER A 170 -4.25 -21.34 -5.66
C SER A 170 -3.43 -20.20 -5.08
N ASP A 171 -3.53 -19.94 -3.77
CA ASP A 171 -2.71 -18.92 -3.09
C ASP A 171 -1.23 -19.23 -3.22
N HIS A 172 -0.82 -20.47 -2.93
CA HIS A 172 0.58 -20.87 -3.04
C HIS A 172 1.10 -20.75 -4.47
N SER A 173 0.31 -21.13 -5.48
CA SER A 173 0.69 -20.98 -6.88
C SER A 173 0.84 -19.51 -7.28
N ALA A 174 -0.11 -18.65 -6.90
CA ALA A 174 -0.04 -17.21 -7.16
C ALA A 174 1.10 -16.52 -6.37
N TYR A 175 1.40 -17.00 -5.16
CA TYR A 175 2.55 -16.52 -4.40
C TYR A 175 3.88 -16.78 -5.15
N GLN A 176 4.02 -17.91 -5.84
CA GLN A 176 5.22 -18.17 -6.66
C GLN A 176 5.37 -17.12 -7.77
N LEU A 177 4.27 -16.72 -8.40
CA LEU A 177 4.29 -15.68 -9.42
C LEU A 177 4.60 -14.30 -8.83
N LEU A 178 4.01 -13.96 -7.67
CA LEU A 178 4.36 -12.72 -6.94
C LEU A 178 5.84 -12.67 -6.55
N ASN A 179 6.41 -13.80 -6.14
CA ASN A 179 7.83 -13.89 -5.84
C ASN A 179 8.69 -13.75 -7.11
N ALA A 180 8.28 -14.37 -8.23
CA ALA A 180 8.97 -14.21 -9.51
C ALA A 180 8.98 -12.74 -9.96
N GLU A 181 7.86 -12.04 -9.84
CA GLU A 181 7.73 -10.63 -10.15
C GLU A 181 8.64 -9.76 -9.27
N PHE A 182 8.66 -10.01 -7.95
CA PHE A 182 9.59 -9.34 -7.03
C PHE A 182 11.05 -9.55 -7.44
N GLN A 183 11.44 -10.78 -7.77
CA GLN A 183 12.81 -11.10 -8.21
C GLN A 183 13.17 -10.40 -9.54
N ASN A 184 12.22 -10.33 -10.46
CA ASN A 184 12.40 -9.62 -11.73
C ASN A 184 12.59 -8.12 -11.49
N MET A 185 11.79 -7.50 -10.62
CA MET A 185 11.93 -6.09 -10.25
C MET A 185 13.26 -5.81 -9.54
N ALA A 186 13.71 -6.69 -8.66
CA ALA A 186 15.02 -6.58 -8.01
C ALA A 186 16.16 -6.64 -9.03
N LYS A 187 16.12 -7.61 -9.96
CA LYS A 187 17.12 -7.74 -11.03
C LYS A 187 17.15 -6.51 -11.94
N LEU A 188 15.97 -5.97 -12.31
CA LEU A 188 15.88 -4.76 -13.12
C LEU A 188 16.55 -3.57 -12.41
N SER A 189 16.22 -3.36 -11.14
CA SER A 189 16.83 -2.30 -10.32
C SER A 189 18.33 -2.45 -10.21
N ASP A 190 18.81 -3.64 -9.91
CA ASP A 190 20.25 -3.92 -9.78
C ASP A 190 21.00 -3.72 -11.12
N LYS A 191 20.38 -4.04 -12.25
CA LYS A 191 20.92 -3.77 -13.59
C LYS A 191 21.17 -2.27 -13.78
N TYR A 192 20.16 -1.45 -13.52
CA TYR A 192 20.29 0.00 -13.74
C TYR A 192 21.17 0.69 -12.69
N LEU A 193 21.19 0.22 -11.45
CA LEU A 193 22.16 0.67 -10.44
C LEU A 193 23.62 0.38 -10.86
N LYS A 194 23.89 -0.81 -11.42
CA LYS A 194 25.22 -1.18 -11.94
C LYS A 194 25.63 -0.32 -13.13
N LEU A 195 24.72 -0.07 -14.09
CA LEU A 195 24.99 0.82 -15.22
C LEU A 195 25.34 2.24 -14.73
N ARG A 196 24.62 2.73 -13.73
CA ARG A 196 24.89 4.04 -13.13
C ARG A 196 26.24 4.09 -12.40
N ALA A 197 26.55 3.06 -11.63
CA ALA A 197 27.82 2.95 -10.91
C ALA A 197 29.03 2.90 -11.85
N SER A 198 28.87 2.32 -13.06
CA SER A 198 29.91 2.29 -14.09
C SER A 198 29.93 3.56 -14.94
N LEU A 199 29.21 4.62 -14.59
CA LEU A 199 29.09 5.88 -15.35
C LEU A 199 28.61 5.68 -16.79
N THR A 200 27.92 4.56 -17.06
CA THR A 200 27.37 4.30 -18.40
C THR A 200 26.16 5.22 -18.60
N TYR A 201 26.10 5.83 -19.78
CA TYR A 201 24.93 6.63 -20.17
C TYR A 201 23.68 5.74 -20.25
N ILE A 202 22.62 6.16 -19.61
CA ILE A 202 21.32 5.51 -19.66
C ILE A 202 20.37 6.46 -20.39
N ALA A 203 19.86 6.02 -21.54
CA ALA A 203 18.89 6.81 -22.31
C ALA A 203 17.57 6.93 -21.55
N PRO A 204 16.81 8.05 -21.65
CA PRO A 204 15.55 8.25 -20.96
C PRO A 204 14.47 7.18 -21.26
N ASP A 205 14.58 6.54 -22.42
CA ASP A 205 13.69 5.50 -22.93
C ASP A 205 14.25 4.07 -22.79
N ALA A 206 15.40 3.92 -22.09
CA ALA A 206 16.09 2.63 -21.97
C ALA A 206 15.21 1.49 -21.41
N LEU A 207 14.24 1.81 -20.54
CA LEU A 207 13.30 0.82 -20.01
C LEU A 207 12.33 0.29 -21.07
N GLN A 208 11.95 1.09 -22.06
CA GLN A 208 10.95 0.70 -23.07
C GLN A 208 11.42 -0.48 -23.93
N SER A 209 12.72 -0.56 -24.19
CA SER A 209 13.34 -1.63 -24.96
C SER A 209 13.91 -2.77 -24.10
N ASP A 210 13.74 -2.71 -22.78
CA ASP A 210 14.28 -3.69 -21.85
C ASP A 210 13.35 -4.91 -21.73
N GLU A 211 13.81 -6.10 -22.13
CA GLU A 211 13.02 -7.33 -22.07
C GLU A 211 12.57 -7.70 -20.65
N LEU A 212 13.40 -7.41 -19.63
CA LEU A 212 13.04 -7.65 -18.24
C LEU A 212 11.93 -6.69 -17.78
N ASN A 213 12.01 -5.44 -18.22
CA ASN A 213 10.96 -4.45 -17.96
C ASN A 213 9.63 -4.88 -18.59
N LYS A 214 9.65 -5.34 -19.84
CA LYS A 214 8.45 -5.84 -20.52
C LYS A 214 7.83 -7.01 -19.76
N ARG A 215 8.66 -7.96 -19.33
CA ARG A 215 8.20 -9.11 -18.53
C ARG A 215 7.52 -8.69 -17.23
N ILE A 216 8.08 -7.70 -16.51
CA ILE A 216 7.48 -7.14 -15.29
C ILE A 216 6.10 -6.55 -15.59
N ILE A 217 5.95 -5.80 -16.67
CA ILE A 217 4.66 -5.21 -17.04
C ILE A 217 3.63 -6.29 -17.37
N ASP A 218 4.03 -7.31 -18.15
CA ASP A 218 3.15 -8.41 -18.57
C ASP A 218 2.74 -9.28 -17.36
N CYS A 219 3.68 -9.64 -16.48
CA CYS A 219 3.41 -10.38 -15.25
C CYS A 219 2.48 -9.58 -14.32
N GLY A 220 2.75 -8.30 -14.10
CA GLY A 220 1.88 -7.45 -13.30
C GLY A 220 0.46 -7.30 -13.87
N HIS A 221 0.29 -7.39 -15.19
CA HIS A 221 -1.03 -7.43 -15.83
C HIS A 221 -1.74 -8.75 -15.54
N SER A 222 -1.06 -9.89 -15.72
CA SER A 222 -1.59 -11.23 -15.44
C SER A 222 -2.02 -11.39 -13.99
N LEU A 223 -1.17 -11.01 -13.04
CA LEU A 223 -1.48 -11.05 -11.60
C LEU A 223 -2.72 -10.22 -11.24
N ARG A 224 -2.89 -9.03 -11.83
CA ARG A 224 -4.10 -8.22 -11.62
C ARG A 224 -5.35 -8.87 -12.18
N THR A 225 -5.24 -9.50 -13.35
CA THR A 225 -6.36 -10.22 -13.98
C THR A 225 -6.79 -11.40 -13.11
N MET A 226 -5.84 -12.18 -12.59
CA MET A 226 -6.10 -13.28 -11.65
C MET A 226 -6.77 -12.77 -10.36
N ALA A 227 -6.26 -11.68 -9.77
CA ALA A 227 -6.84 -11.11 -8.56
C ALA A 227 -8.27 -10.63 -8.79
N ALA A 228 -8.55 -10.00 -9.94
CA ALA A 228 -9.89 -9.54 -10.30
C ALA A 228 -10.86 -10.70 -10.56
N ALA A 229 -10.38 -11.79 -11.13
CA ALA A 229 -11.18 -13.01 -11.36
C ALA A 229 -11.38 -13.84 -10.08
N GLY A 230 -10.57 -13.62 -9.04
CA GLY A 230 -10.58 -14.42 -7.82
C GLY A 230 -10.10 -15.86 -8.02
N GLN A 231 -9.44 -16.15 -9.12
CA GLN A 231 -9.01 -17.50 -9.52
C GLN A 231 -7.60 -17.50 -10.06
N PHE A 232 -6.87 -18.57 -9.78
CA PHE A 232 -5.53 -18.78 -10.32
C PHE A 232 -5.58 -19.19 -11.80
N SER A 233 -4.76 -18.52 -12.62
CA SER A 233 -4.53 -18.87 -14.03
C SER A 233 -3.12 -18.45 -14.42
N ASP A 234 -2.22 -19.40 -14.61
CA ASP A 234 -0.86 -19.12 -15.07
C ASP A 234 -0.81 -19.06 -16.60
N ASP A 235 -0.43 -17.92 -17.13
CA ASP A 235 -0.26 -17.65 -18.57
C ASP A 235 1.21 -17.57 -18.99
N ALA A 236 2.13 -17.99 -18.11
CA ALA A 236 3.57 -17.96 -18.28
C ALA A 236 4.20 -16.55 -18.41
N SER A 237 3.44 -15.48 -18.21
CA SER A 237 3.95 -14.09 -18.33
C SER A 237 4.98 -13.73 -17.27
N CYS A 238 4.98 -14.44 -16.13
CA CYS A 238 5.89 -14.21 -15.01
C CYS A 238 7.22 -15.02 -15.08
N HIS A 239 7.35 -15.94 -16.03
CA HIS A 239 8.50 -16.87 -16.13
C HIS A 239 9.59 -16.42 -17.10
#